data_119bfb13d93d0e6f1923cba2dd5bca36
#
_entry.id   119bfb13d93d0e6f1923cba2dd5bca36
#
_cell.length_a   1.000
_cell.length_b   1.000
_cell.length_c   1.000
_cell.angle_alpha   90.00
_cell.angle_beta   90.00
_cell.angle_gamma   90.00
#
_symmetry.space_group_name_H-M   'P 1'
#
loop_
_entity.id
_entity.type
_entity.pdbx_description
1 polymer ?
#
loop_
_entity_poly.entity_id
_entity_poly.type
_entity_poly.pdbx_seq_one_letter_code
_entity_poly.pdbx_strand_id
1 'polypeptide(L)'
;MNQPLKSCVNQYHTESFNELPAYALIRQKDLQQLRVIPFSAPTLWRMVAAGTFPKPIKISAQITAWRVCEVRDWLDDPAGWRCPS
;
A
#
# COMPACT_ATOMS: atom_id res chain seq x y z
N MET A 1 26.79 -1.14 2.35
CA MET A 1 26.36 -1.39 2.37
C MET A 1 25.74 -1.79 2.71
N ASN A 2 25.66 -1.78 2.87
CA ASN A 2 25.04 -2.14 3.07
C ASN A 2 24.42 -2.63 3.38
N GLN A 3 24.33 -2.99 3.39
CA GLN A 3 23.74 -3.50 3.55
C GLN A 3 23.31 -4.24 4.07
N PRO A 4 23.47 -4.53 4.29
CA PRO A 4 23.14 -5.41 4.75
C PRO A 4 22.22 -5.73 5.32
N LEU A 5 22.09 -5.84 5.55
CA LEU A 5 21.12 -6.08 5.88
C LEU A 5 20.17 -6.21 5.38
N LYS A 6 20.13 -5.76 5.16
CA LYS A 6 19.06 -5.85 4.48
C LYS A 6 18.88 -7.02 3.78
N SER A 7 19.73 -7.44 3.55
CA SER A 7 19.73 -8.49 2.72
C SER A 7 18.93 -9.63 3.13
N CYS A 8 19.17 -10.14 4.13
CA CYS A 8 18.57 -11.37 4.48
C CYS A 8 17.10 -11.31 4.52
N VAL A 9 16.59 -10.14 4.56
CA VAL A 9 15.18 -10.02 4.66
C VAL A 9 14.56 -9.60 3.40
N ASN A 10 15.33 -9.45 2.36
CA ASN A 10 14.78 -8.93 1.16
C ASN A 10 13.84 -9.86 0.48
N GLN A 11 13.76 -11.08 0.86
CA GLN A 11 12.75 -11.92 0.31
C GLN A 11 11.39 -11.61 0.90
N TYR A 12 11.33 -10.77 1.88
CA TYR A 12 10.06 -10.38 2.45
C TYR A 12 9.47 -9.27 1.61
N HIS A 13 8.23 -9.43 1.27
CA HIS A 13 7.58 -8.57 0.30
C HIS A 13 7.41 -7.14 0.80
N THR A 14 7.31 -6.94 2.10
CA THR A 14 7.22 -5.58 2.62
C THR A 14 8.46 -4.77 2.33
N GLU A 15 9.60 -5.41 2.23
CA GLU A 15 10.80 -4.70 1.87
C GLU A 15 10.74 -4.19 0.46
N SER A 16 10.17 -4.98 -0.44
CA SER A 16 10.00 -4.53 -1.81
C SER A 16 9.13 -3.28 -1.85
N PHE A 17 8.08 -3.24 -1.04
CA PHE A 17 7.26 -2.05 -0.97
C PHE A 17 8.07 -0.85 -0.47
N ASN A 18 8.89 -1.06 0.54
CA ASN A 18 9.70 0.03 1.10
C ASN A 18 10.69 0.59 0.10
N GLU A 19 11.09 -0.21 -0.87
CA GLU A 19 12.02 0.22 -1.90
C GLU A 19 11.36 1.01 -3.01
N LEU A 20 10.05 1.00 -3.08
CA LEU A 20 9.35 1.71 -4.14
C LEU A 20 9.42 3.21 -3.91
N PRO A 21 9.59 3.99 -4.98
CA PRO A 21 9.55 5.45 -4.83
C PRO A 21 8.15 5.91 -4.48
N ALA A 22 8.09 7.08 -3.85
CA ALA A 22 6.81 7.60 -3.39
C ALA A 22 5.81 7.81 -4.52
N TYR A 23 6.31 8.10 -5.72
CA TYR A 23 5.43 8.36 -6.86
C TYR A 23 5.01 7.10 -7.61
N ALA A 24 5.48 5.93 -7.19
CA ALA A 24 5.11 4.70 -7.86
C ALA A 24 3.65 4.36 -7.58
N LEU A 25 3.09 3.54 -8.45
CA LEU A 25 1.71 3.07 -8.29
C LEU A 25 1.75 1.59 -7.93
N ILE A 26 0.83 1.17 -7.07
CA ILE A 26 0.78 -0.20 -6.61
C ILE A 26 -0.67 -0.68 -6.68
N ARG A 27 -0.87 -1.89 -7.17
CA ARG A 27 -2.20 -2.44 -7.32
C ARG A 27 -2.63 -3.18 -6.07
N GLN A 28 -3.94 -3.43 -5.97
CA GLN A 28 -4.51 -4.16 -4.84
C GLN A 28 -3.82 -5.50 -4.62
N LYS A 29 -3.61 -6.22 -5.70
CA LYS A 29 -2.97 -7.52 -5.63
C LYS A 29 -1.60 -7.43 -4.97
N ASP A 30 -0.85 -6.39 -5.33
CA ASP A 30 0.49 -6.20 -4.77
C ASP A 30 0.42 -5.83 -3.30
N LEU A 31 -0.55 -5.01 -2.91
CA LEU A 31 -0.71 -4.67 -1.50
C LEU A 31 -0.91 -5.92 -0.66
N GLN A 32 -1.66 -6.86 -1.19
CA GLN A 32 -1.93 -8.09 -0.46
C GLN A 32 -0.76 -9.06 -0.51
N GLN A 33 -0.13 -9.20 -1.67
CA GLN A 33 0.99 -10.12 -1.80
C GLN A 33 2.22 -9.66 -1.06
N LEU A 34 2.45 -8.36 -1.03
CA LEU A 34 3.58 -7.79 -0.30
C LEU A 34 3.29 -7.67 1.19
N ARG A 35 2.11 -8.07 1.61
CA ARG A 35 1.69 -8.02 3.00
C ARG A 35 1.73 -6.63 3.58
N VAL A 36 1.46 -5.64 2.74
CA VAL A 36 1.37 -4.25 3.19
C VAL A 36 0.12 -4.06 4.03
N ILE A 37 -0.96 -4.74 3.65
CA ILE A 37 -2.21 -4.67 4.40
C ILE A 37 -2.55 -6.05 4.95
N PRO A 38 -3.08 -6.10 6.18
CA PRO A 38 -3.35 -7.39 6.84
C PRO A 38 -4.78 -7.88 6.68
N PHE A 39 -5.51 -7.38 5.70
CA PHE A 39 -6.92 -7.72 5.57
C PHE A 39 -7.26 -8.05 4.10
N SER A 40 -8.43 -8.64 3.93
CA SER A 40 -8.86 -9.12 2.63
C SER A 40 -9.39 -7.98 1.75
N ALA A 41 -9.62 -8.31 0.49
CA ALA A 41 -10.13 -7.33 -0.47
C ALA A 41 -11.47 -6.74 -0.05
N PRO A 42 -12.46 -7.52 0.41
CA PRO A 42 -13.72 -6.90 0.83
C PRO A 42 -13.54 -5.90 1.96
N THR A 43 -12.64 -6.19 2.89
CA THR A 43 -12.36 -5.25 3.98
C THR A 43 -11.71 -4.00 3.45
N LEU A 44 -10.74 -4.15 2.54
CA LEU A 44 -10.08 -3.02 1.91
C LEU A 44 -11.10 -2.08 1.28
N TRP A 45 -12.01 -2.61 0.48
CA TRP A 45 -12.97 -1.78 -0.23
C TRP A 45 -13.96 -1.12 0.72
N ARG A 46 -14.29 -1.79 1.82
CA ARG A 46 -15.13 -1.20 2.85
C ARG A 46 -14.44 0.01 3.48
N MET A 47 -13.14 -0.11 3.73
CA MET A 47 -12.36 0.98 4.32
C MET A 47 -12.22 2.14 3.36
N VAL A 48 -12.03 1.85 2.08
CA VAL A 48 -12.00 2.90 1.07
C VAL A 48 -13.31 3.68 1.07
N ALA A 49 -14.42 2.96 1.10
CA ALA A 49 -15.74 3.59 1.10
C ALA A 49 -15.98 4.41 2.37
N ALA A 50 -15.44 3.95 3.48
CA ALA A 50 -15.61 4.64 4.76
C ALA A 50 -14.65 5.82 4.94
N GLY A 51 -13.68 5.96 4.05
CA GLY A 51 -12.71 7.05 4.15
C GLY A 51 -11.57 6.78 5.11
N THR A 52 -11.37 5.50 5.47
CA THR A 52 -10.30 5.14 6.40
C THR A 52 -9.12 4.49 5.70
N PHE A 53 -9.14 4.45 4.38
CA PHE A 53 -8.01 4.01 3.57
C PHE A 53 -7.97 4.89 2.32
N PRO A 54 -6.79 5.17 1.75
CA PRO A 54 -6.69 6.05 0.60
C PRO A 54 -7.52 5.57 -0.57
N LYS A 55 -8.06 6.50 -1.33
CA LYS A 55 -8.84 6.17 -2.52
C LYS A 55 -7.91 5.79 -3.66
N PRO A 56 -8.27 4.77 -4.42
CA PRO A 56 -7.45 4.36 -5.55
C PRO A 56 -7.62 5.29 -6.73
N ILE A 57 -6.65 5.21 -7.64
CA ILE A 57 -6.70 5.88 -8.92
C ILE A 57 -7.14 4.85 -9.95
N LYS A 58 -8.16 5.18 -10.71
CA LYS A 58 -8.61 4.29 -11.77
C LYS A 58 -7.83 4.62 -13.03
N ILE A 59 -6.91 3.75 -13.37
CA ILE A 59 -6.04 3.94 -14.52
C ILE A 59 -6.77 3.57 -15.81
N SER A 60 -7.52 2.48 -15.76
CA SER A 60 -8.34 2.06 -16.89
C SER A 60 -9.55 1.31 -16.35
N ALA A 61 -10.38 0.79 -17.24
CA ALA A 61 -11.57 0.08 -16.85
C ALA A 61 -11.26 -1.09 -15.92
N GLN A 62 -10.07 -1.67 -16.07
CA GLN A 62 -9.71 -2.86 -15.32
C GLN A 62 -8.50 -2.69 -14.43
N ILE A 63 -7.89 -1.51 -14.42
CA ILE A 63 -6.69 -1.29 -13.62
C ILE A 63 -6.94 -0.18 -12.63
N THR A 64 -6.81 -0.53 -11.36
CA THR A 64 -6.95 0.39 -10.25
C THR A 64 -5.70 0.27 -9.39
N ALA A 65 -5.14 1.39 -8.98
CA ALA A 65 -3.90 1.40 -8.21
C ALA A 65 -3.90 2.54 -7.21
N TRP A 66 -2.97 2.47 -6.28
CA TRP A 66 -2.77 3.51 -5.27
C TRP A 66 -1.38 4.11 -5.44
N ARG A 67 -1.23 5.37 -5.07
CA ARG A 67 0.10 5.95 -4.97
C ARG A 67 0.77 5.42 -3.71
N VAL A 68 2.04 5.04 -3.87
CA VAL A 68 2.79 4.49 -2.74
C VAL A 68 2.86 5.50 -1.59
N CYS A 69 3.03 6.79 -1.90
CA CYS A 69 3.11 7.80 -0.86
C CYS A 69 1.84 7.86 -0.01
N GLU A 70 0.69 7.69 -0.64
CA GLU A 70 -0.56 7.70 0.10
C GLU A 70 -0.71 6.48 0.99
N VAL A 71 -0.27 5.33 0.48
CA VAL A 71 -0.31 4.12 1.28
C VAL A 71 0.65 4.24 2.46
N ARG A 72 1.81 4.85 2.24
CA ARG A 72 2.75 5.08 3.34
C ARG A 72 2.17 6.00 4.40
N ASP A 73 1.46 7.04 4.00
CA ASP A 73 0.80 7.92 4.96
C ASP A 73 -0.20 7.13 5.81
N TRP A 74 -0.95 6.25 5.17
CA TRP A 74 -1.88 5.41 5.90
C TRP A 74 -1.15 4.49 6.88
N LEU A 75 -0.02 3.93 6.46
CA LEU A 75 0.76 3.01 7.30
C LEU A 75 1.32 3.70 8.54
N ASP A 76 1.52 5.02 8.48
CA ASP A 76 2.01 5.75 9.64
C ASP A 76 1.00 5.79 10.77
N ASP A 77 -0.28 5.76 10.45
CA ASP A 77 -1.32 5.77 11.47
C ASP A 77 -2.58 5.09 10.95
N PRO A 78 -2.54 3.76 10.82
CA PRO A 78 -3.67 3.05 10.20
C PRO A 78 -4.99 3.23 10.93
N ALA A 79 -4.95 3.36 12.24
CA ALA A 79 -6.17 3.47 13.03
C ALA A 79 -6.75 4.87 12.96
N GLY A 80 -5.92 5.89 12.81
CA GLY A 80 -6.36 7.27 12.84
C GLY A 80 -6.46 7.94 11.49
N TRP A 81 -5.89 7.33 10.47
CA TRP A 81 -5.86 7.96 9.15
C TRP A 81 -7.27 8.16 8.60
N ARG A 82 -7.49 9.34 8.01
CA ARG A 82 -8.76 9.65 7.36
C ARG A 82 -8.48 10.29 6.03
N CYS A 83 -9.35 10.02 5.07
CA CYS A 83 -9.22 10.57 3.74
C CYS A 83 -9.34 12.08 3.79
N PRO A 84 -8.39 12.82 3.20
CA PRO A 84 -8.53 14.28 3.14
C PRO A 84 -9.72 14.63 2.27
N SER A 85 -10.43 15.67 2.63
CA SER A 85 -11.61 16.08 1.85
C SER A 85 -11.34 17.22 0.94
#